data_7694bdf1cda6071c1352abec5db8162f
#
_entry.id   7694bdf1cda6071c1352abec5db8162f
#
_cell.length_a   1.000
_cell.length_b   1.000
_cell.length_c   1.000
_cell.angle_alpha   90.00
_cell.angle_beta   90.00
_cell.angle_gamma   90.00
#
_symmetry.space_group_name_H-M   'P 1'
#
loop_
_entity.id
_entity.type
_entity.pdbx_description
1 polymer ?
#
loop_
_entity_poly.entity_id
_entity_poly.type
_entity_poly.pdbx_seq_one_letter_code
_entity_poly.pdbx_strand_id
1 'polypeptide(L)'
;MKTAKSRPILIIEPDAQFREELYNFLLAAGYEQVTATDSVTTVLESIRHAAYDVILAAAAAPGAGGLQVAHDIVALSPTTKTILMINAADQDAWQQRAAHIVGVHFLLKLTFAHNVLYLLADCA
;
A
#
# COMPACT_ATOMS: atom_id res chain seq x y z
N MET A 1 10.13 -18.19 12.99
CA MET A 1 10.26 -16.74 12.84
C MET A 1 9.92 -16.35 11.41
N LYS A 2 9.03 -15.38 11.23
CA LYS A 2 8.69 -14.89 9.89
C LYS A 2 9.82 -14.05 9.31
N THR A 3 10.22 -14.33 8.09
CA THR A 3 11.07 -13.43 7.33
C THR A 3 10.22 -12.33 6.70
N ALA A 4 10.84 -11.24 6.25
CA ALA A 4 10.10 -10.16 5.55
C ALA A 4 9.32 -10.71 4.34
N LYS A 5 9.89 -11.71 3.63
CA LYS A 5 9.29 -12.28 2.42
C LYS A 5 8.13 -13.22 2.69
N SER A 6 7.95 -13.71 3.90
CA SER A 6 6.80 -14.56 4.26
C SER A 6 5.63 -13.77 4.86
N ARG A 7 5.77 -12.46 5.02
CA ARG A 7 4.72 -11.63 5.59
C ARG A 7 3.59 -11.37 4.58
N PRO A 8 2.33 -11.42 5.01
CA PRO A 8 1.20 -11.14 4.11
C PRO A 8 1.19 -9.69 3.63
N ILE A 9 1.08 -9.52 2.32
CA ILE A 9 1.02 -8.22 1.67
C ILE A 9 -0.28 -8.12 0.88
N LEU A 10 -0.98 -7.00 1.02
CA LEU A 10 -2.17 -6.70 0.26
C LEU A 10 -1.91 -5.53 -0.68
N ILE A 11 -2.24 -5.71 -1.96
CA ILE A 11 -2.20 -4.65 -2.96
C ILE A 11 -3.62 -4.23 -3.28
N ILE A 12 -3.91 -2.94 -3.17
CA ILE A 12 -5.20 -2.35 -3.56
C ILE A 12 -4.94 -1.38 -4.70
N GLU A 13 -5.28 -1.76 -5.92
CA GLU A 13 -5.01 -0.97 -7.11
C GLU A 13 -6.10 -1.15 -8.16
N PRO A 14 -6.84 -0.07 -8.51
CA PRO A 14 -7.87 -0.15 -9.55
C PRO A 14 -7.30 -0.34 -10.96
N ASP A 15 -6.11 0.18 -11.24
CA ASP A 15 -5.46 0.03 -12.54
C ASP A 15 -4.95 -1.40 -12.68
N ALA A 16 -5.57 -2.17 -13.58
CA ALA A 16 -5.25 -3.59 -13.76
C ALA A 16 -3.81 -3.80 -14.21
N GLN A 17 -3.29 -2.93 -15.08
CA GLN A 17 -1.93 -3.07 -15.60
C GLN A 17 -0.89 -2.86 -14.48
N PHE A 18 -1.03 -1.77 -13.73
CA PHE A 18 -0.10 -1.49 -12.64
C PHE A 18 -0.22 -2.53 -11.53
N ARG A 19 -1.44 -2.96 -11.21
CA ARG A 19 -1.68 -4.01 -10.21
C ARG A 19 -0.94 -5.29 -10.58
N GLU A 20 -1.01 -5.71 -11.85
CA GLU A 20 -0.33 -6.92 -12.31
C GLU A 20 1.19 -6.76 -12.30
N GLU A 21 1.70 -5.62 -12.75
CA GLU A 21 3.13 -5.33 -12.72
C GLU A 21 3.69 -5.40 -11.30
N LEU A 22 3.04 -4.77 -10.35
CA LEU A 22 3.47 -4.77 -8.96
C LEU A 22 3.39 -6.16 -8.35
N TYR A 23 2.30 -6.87 -8.59
CA TYR A 23 2.11 -8.23 -8.11
C TYR A 23 3.22 -9.15 -8.60
N ASN A 24 3.48 -9.16 -9.90
CA ASN A 24 4.52 -9.99 -10.50
C ASN A 24 5.91 -9.59 -10.01
N PHE A 25 6.16 -8.30 -9.84
CA PHE A 25 7.43 -7.81 -9.34
C PHE A 25 7.71 -8.35 -7.93
N LEU A 26 6.72 -8.33 -7.06
CA LEU A 26 6.90 -8.82 -5.69
C LEU A 26 7.08 -10.33 -5.65
N LEU A 27 6.33 -11.09 -6.46
CA LEU A 27 6.53 -12.53 -6.54
C LEU A 27 7.93 -12.87 -7.05
N ALA A 28 8.41 -12.16 -8.07
CA ALA A 28 9.76 -12.37 -8.61
C ALA A 28 10.85 -12.03 -7.58
N ALA A 29 10.57 -11.10 -6.67
CA ALA A 29 11.48 -10.73 -5.60
C ALA A 29 11.47 -11.73 -4.43
N GLY A 30 10.58 -12.74 -4.48
CA GLY A 30 10.53 -13.80 -3.49
C GLY A 30 9.47 -13.64 -2.40
N TYR A 31 8.59 -12.64 -2.50
CA TYR A 31 7.49 -12.51 -1.55
C TYR A 31 6.46 -13.60 -1.80
N GLU A 32 6.06 -14.31 -0.74
CA GLU A 32 5.29 -15.55 -0.85
C GLU A 32 3.79 -15.35 -0.71
N GLN A 33 3.37 -14.36 0.07
CA GLN A 33 1.97 -14.14 0.39
C GLN A 33 1.52 -12.76 -0.09
N VAL A 34 1.27 -12.65 -1.39
CA VAL A 34 0.82 -11.40 -2.01
C VAL A 34 -0.61 -11.59 -2.52
N THR A 35 -1.51 -10.73 -2.06
CA THR A 35 -2.89 -10.68 -2.53
C THR A 35 -3.12 -9.34 -3.21
N ALA A 36 -3.77 -9.33 -4.35
CA ALA A 36 -4.06 -8.10 -5.10
C ALA A 36 -5.56 -7.98 -5.35
N THR A 37 -6.08 -6.78 -5.17
CA THR A 37 -7.49 -6.47 -5.42
C THR A 37 -7.62 -5.10 -6.08
N ASP A 38 -8.75 -4.88 -6.75
CA ASP A 38 -9.07 -3.62 -7.42
C ASP A 38 -9.92 -2.69 -6.56
N SER A 39 -10.46 -3.15 -5.43
CA SER A 39 -11.48 -2.42 -4.70
C SER A 39 -11.14 -2.28 -3.22
N VAL A 40 -11.19 -1.03 -2.74
CA VAL A 40 -11.07 -0.71 -1.32
C VAL A 40 -12.26 -1.24 -0.54
N THR A 41 -13.45 -1.21 -1.10
CA THR A 41 -14.67 -1.62 -0.41
C THR A 41 -14.64 -3.10 0.00
N THR A 42 -14.19 -3.96 -0.91
CA THR A 42 -14.01 -5.39 -0.63
C THR A 42 -12.94 -5.63 0.43
N VAL A 43 -11.96 -4.77 0.47
CA VAL A 43 -10.79 -4.90 1.33
C VAL A 43 -11.06 -4.50 2.78
N LEU A 44 -11.87 -3.48 3.01
CA LEU A 44 -12.19 -3.07 4.39
C LEU A 44 -12.78 -4.24 5.18
N GLU A 45 -13.57 -5.09 4.52
CA GLU A 45 -14.11 -6.28 5.13
C GLU A 45 -13.03 -7.36 5.32
N SER A 46 -12.17 -7.54 4.34
CA SER A 46 -11.07 -8.52 4.41
C SER A 46 -10.04 -8.15 5.49
N ILE A 47 -9.76 -6.86 5.68
CA ILE A 47 -8.82 -6.40 6.70
C ILE A 47 -9.30 -6.76 8.11
N ARG A 48 -10.60 -6.79 8.34
CA ARG A 48 -11.16 -7.17 9.64
C ARG A 48 -10.95 -8.65 9.96
N HIS A 49 -10.83 -9.49 8.93
CA HIS A 49 -10.78 -10.95 9.09
C HIS A 49 -9.42 -11.55 8.81
N ALA A 50 -8.54 -10.84 8.12
CA ALA A 50 -7.22 -11.32 7.77
C ALA A 50 -6.16 -10.30 8.21
N ALA A 51 -5.09 -10.79 8.83
CA ALA A 51 -3.99 -9.94 9.25
C ALA A 51 -3.02 -9.75 8.08
N TYR A 52 -2.88 -8.51 7.62
CA TYR A 52 -1.85 -8.14 6.67
C TYR A 52 -0.76 -7.36 7.39
N ASP A 53 0.48 -7.67 7.12
CA ASP A 53 1.60 -6.92 7.68
C ASP A 53 1.88 -5.64 6.92
N VAL A 54 1.57 -5.64 5.61
CA VAL A 54 1.74 -4.48 4.75
C VAL A 54 0.54 -4.33 3.81
N ILE A 55 0.07 -3.12 3.64
CA ILE A 55 -0.95 -2.77 2.64
C ILE A 55 -0.36 -1.72 1.70
N LEU A 56 -0.32 -2.04 0.42
CA LEU A 56 0.05 -1.13 -0.66
C LEU A 56 -1.24 -0.65 -1.33
N ALA A 57 -1.65 0.57 -1.06
CA ALA A 57 -2.93 1.09 -1.53
C ALA A 57 -2.75 2.26 -2.49
N ALA A 58 -3.34 2.16 -3.68
CA ALA A 58 -3.38 3.28 -4.61
C ALA A 58 -4.21 4.41 -4.00
N ALA A 59 -3.66 5.61 -4.02
CA ALA A 59 -4.34 6.77 -3.47
C ALA A 59 -4.57 7.82 -4.55
N ALA A 60 -5.81 8.28 -4.66
CA ALA A 60 -6.13 9.47 -5.42
C ALA A 60 -5.54 10.70 -4.72
N ALA A 61 -5.65 11.89 -5.32
CA ALA A 61 -5.25 13.12 -4.66
C ALA A 61 -5.97 13.26 -3.31
N PRO A 62 -5.34 13.90 -2.29
CA PRO A 62 -5.94 13.99 -0.96
C PRO A 62 -7.35 14.60 -0.99
N GLY A 63 -7.57 15.64 -1.81
CA GLY A 63 -8.86 16.28 -1.94
C GLY A 63 -9.91 15.49 -2.70
N ALA A 64 -9.52 14.39 -3.37
CA ALA A 64 -10.41 13.53 -4.13
C ALA A 64 -10.76 12.23 -3.39
N GLY A 65 -10.65 12.21 -2.07
CA GLY A 65 -10.99 11.05 -1.25
C GLY A 65 -9.81 10.19 -0.81
N GLY A 66 -8.60 10.46 -1.31
CA GLY A 66 -7.43 9.67 -0.95
C GLY A 66 -7.09 9.75 0.53
N LEU A 67 -7.29 10.92 1.14
CA LEU A 67 -7.03 11.12 2.56
C LEU A 67 -7.96 10.27 3.43
N GLN A 68 -9.23 10.19 3.07
CA GLN A 68 -10.20 9.37 3.80
C GLN A 68 -9.85 7.88 3.74
N VAL A 69 -9.44 7.41 2.56
CA VAL A 69 -9.02 6.02 2.39
C VAL A 69 -7.82 5.70 3.29
N ALA A 70 -6.84 6.60 3.33
CA ALA A 70 -5.66 6.41 4.18
C ALA A 70 -6.04 6.33 5.66
N HIS A 71 -6.89 7.23 6.13
CA HIS A 71 -7.36 7.22 7.51
C HIS A 71 -8.14 5.94 7.85
N ASP A 72 -8.99 5.48 6.94
CA ASP A 72 -9.79 4.28 7.16
C ASP A 72 -8.91 3.04 7.31
N ILE A 73 -7.90 2.90 6.46
CA ILE A 73 -6.98 1.75 6.52
C ILE A 73 -6.19 1.77 7.82
N VAL A 74 -5.62 2.91 8.19
CA VAL A 74 -4.84 3.04 9.43
C VAL A 74 -5.72 2.75 10.66
N ALA A 75 -6.94 3.24 10.67
CA ALA A 75 -7.86 3.04 11.79
C ALA A 75 -8.25 1.57 11.96
N LEU A 76 -8.42 0.85 10.85
CA LEU A 76 -8.82 -0.57 10.89
C LEU A 76 -7.66 -1.50 11.25
N SER A 77 -6.43 -1.12 10.92
CA SER A 77 -5.28 -1.99 11.11
C SER A 77 -4.05 -1.16 11.54
N PRO A 78 -4.04 -0.65 12.79
CA PRO A 78 -2.99 0.27 13.24
C PRO A 78 -1.59 -0.36 13.31
N THR A 79 -1.51 -1.69 13.37
CA THR A 79 -0.22 -2.41 13.39
C THR A 79 0.29 -2.75 12.00
N THR A 80 -0.53 -2.56 10.97
CA THR A 80 -0.14 -2.81 9.59
C THR A 80 0.62 -1.62 9.03
N LYS A 81 1.73 -1.88 8.34
CA LYS A 81 2.43 -0.83 7.61
C LYS A 81 1.62 -0.45 6.37
N THR A 82 1.18 0.79 6.31
CA THR A 82 0.39 1.31 5.19
C THR A 82 1.29 2.12 4.26
N ILE A 83 1.33 1.74 3.00
CA ILE A 83 2.08 2.43 1.96
C ILE A 83 1.09 2.93 0.92
N LEU A 84 1.00 4.24 0.76
CA LEU A 84 0.15 4.83 -0.28
C LEU A 84 0.93 4.98 -1.57
N MET A 85 0.40 4.41 -2.64
CA MET A 85 0.99 4.51 -3.96
C MET A 85 0.37 5.72 -4.66
N ILE A 86 1.19 6.72 -4.96
CA ILE A 86 0.73 8.00 -5.47
C ILE A 86 1.32 8.30 -6.85
N ASN A 87 0.58 9.07 -7.64
CA ASN A 87 1.08 9.60 -8.90
C ASN A 87 1.97 10.80 -8.66
N ALA A 88 2.96 11.01 -9.54
CA ALA A 88 3.87 12.15 -9.42
C ALA A 88 3.12 13.49 -9.43
N ALA A 89 2.02 13.59 -10.17
CA ALA A 89 1.21 14.80 -10.23
C ALA A 89 0.60 15.18 -8.88
N ASP A 90 0.39 14.20 -7.99
CA ASP A 90 -0.24 14.41 -6.69
C ASP A 90 0.77 14.54 -5.55
N GLN A 91 2.07 14.44 -5.85
CA GLN A 91 3.11 14.38 -4.82
C GLN A 91 3.11 15.61 -3.91
N ASP A 92 3.04 16.82 -4.48
CA ASP A 92 3.07 18.05 -3.68
C ASP A 92 1.85 18.15 -2.77
N ALA A 93 0.66 17.79 -3.28
CA ALA A 93 -0.55 17.81 -2.50
C ALA A 93 -0.48 16.84 -1.31
N TRP A 94 0.10 15.65 -1.50
CA TRP A 94 0.29 14.69 -0.43
C TRP A 94 1.34 15.15 0.58
N GLN A 95 2.43 15.76 0.13
CA GLN A 95 3.45 16.29 1.05
C GLN A 95 2.87 17.34 2.00
N GLN A 96 1.96 18.18 1.51
CA GLN A 96 1.31 19.19 2.35
C GLN A 96 0.40 18.56 3.42
N ARG A 97 -0.06 17.34 3.20
CA ARG A 97 -0.95 16.63 4.12
C ARG A 97 -0.23 15.59 4.98
N ALA A 98 1.05 15.32 4.70
CA ALA A 98 1.78 14.24 5.36
C ALA A 98 1.83 14.40 6.89
N ALA A 99 1.90 15.64 7.39
CA ALA A 99 1.95 15.93 8.82
C ALA A 99 0.66 15.53 9.55
N HIS A 100 -0.43 15.33 8.83
CA HIS A 100 -1.73 14.97 9.41
C HIS A 100 -2.03 13.47 9.36
N ILE A 101 -1.12 12.68 8.77
CA ILE A 101 -1.31 11.24 8.62
C ILE A 101 -0.16 10.50 9.30
N VAL A 102 -0.44 9.91 10.45
CA VAL A 102 0.55 9.14 11.19
C VAL A 102 0.50 7.69 10.74
N GLY A 103 1.67 7.07 10.54
CA GLY A 103 1.77 5.65 10.22
C GLY A 103 1.64 5.31 8.74
N VAL A 104 1.69 6.32 7.87
CA VAL A 104 1.58 6.13 6.43
C VAL A 104 2.92 6.45 5.77
N HIS A 105 3.32 5.60 4.83
CA HIS A 105 4.47 5.81 3.96
C HIS A 105 3.99 6.07 2.54
N PHE A 106 4.81 6.69 1.71
CA PHE A 106 4.45 7.02 0.34
C PHE A 106 5.38 6.34 -0.66
N LEU A 107 4.81 5.90 -1.77
CA LEU A 107 5.53 5.28 -2.88
C LEU A 107 5.04 5.90 -4.19
N LEU A 108 5.96 6.47 -4.96
CA LEU A 108 5.63 6.96 -6.29
C LEU A 108 5.47 5.78 -7.24
N LYS A 109 4.34 5.71 -7.94
CA LYS A 109 4.07 4.62 -8.88
C LYS A 109 5.12 4.54 -10.00
N LEU A 110 5.53 5.69 -10.51
CA LEU A 110 6.47 5.76 -11.63
C LEU A 110 7.82 5.08 -11.33
N THR A 111 8.28 5.17 -10.08
CA THR A 111 9.58 4.65 -9.66
C THR A 111 9.44 3.55 -8.61
N PHE A 112 8.33 2.80 -8.61
CA PHE A 112 8.05 1.84 -7.57
C PHE A 112 9.15 0.78 -7.41
N ALA A 113 9.74 0.33 -8.51
CA ALA A 113 10.72 -0.74 -8.49
C ALA A 113 11.98 -0.38 -7.71
N HIS A 114 12.32 0.91 -7.64
CA HIS A 114 13.49 1.36 -6.89
C HIS A 114 13.26 1.42 -5.38
N ASN A 115 12.03 1.63 -4.96
CA ASN A 115 11.72 1.98 -3.57
C ASN A 115 10.88 0.94 -2.83
N VAL A 116 10.08 0.15 -3.54
CA VAL A 116 9.12 -0.75 -2.88
C VAL A 116 9.83 -1.81 -2.04
N LEU A 117 10.89 -2.42 -2.53
CA LEU A 117 11.61 -3.45 -1.77
C LEU A 117 12.28 -2.85 -0.55
N TYR A 118 12.79 -1.63 -0.66
CA TYR A 118 13.37 -0.93 0.47
C TYR A 118 12.34 -0.67 1.57
N LEU A 119 11.15 -0.21 1.19
CA LEU A 119 10.06 0.02 2.15
C LEU A 119 9.61 -1.27 2.80
N LEU A 120 9.57 -2.37 2.06
CA LEU A 120 9.15 -3.68 2.59
C LEU A 120 10.20 -4.29 3.51
N ALA A 121 11.47 -4.02 3.28
CA ALA A 121 12.55 -4.54 4.13
C ALA A 121 12.45 -4.03 5.57
N ASP A 122 11.92 -2.84 5.79
CA ASP A 122 11.76 -2.25 7.12
C ASP A 122 10.62 -2.88 7.92
N CYS A 123 9.93 -3.87 7.36
CA CYS A 123 8.83 -4.55 8.04
C CYS A 123 9.29 -5.75 8.89
N ALA A 124 10.57 -5.93 9.01
CA ALA A 124 11.15 -7.04 9.76
C ALA A 124 10.82 -6.98 11.27
#